data_ca7d0b8e75ec175d6cd8151bbe9f2068
#
_entry.id   ca7d0b8e75ec175d6cd8151bbe9f2068
#
_cell.length_a   1.000
_cell.length_b   1.000
_cell.length_c   1.000
_cell.angle_alpha   90.00
_cell.angle_beta   90.00
_cell.angle_gamma   90.00
#
_symmetry.space_group_name_H-M   'P 1'
#
loop_
_entity.id
_entity.type
_entity.pdbx_description
1 polymer ?
#
loop_
_entity_poly.entity_id
_entity_poly.type
_entity_poly.pdbx_seq_one_letter_code
_entity_poly.pdbx_strand_id
1 'polypeptide(L)'
;MKKIFAFLLLGLTVAFASCGDEKTETGTDWFLTPVAEVNGTTVGLSCQTRFGEGVLENTSVGFSYAAVVDNKIGAFADVAGSAVDGTGIAATLTGLQPETSYVVFAYAGLSTGRVQSAGAVFKTGQDDMPDPDPERPAFGTPAASGVTKTEATLSCTFNFEDTADYDVYFRYKPASSGSYDRVNVPTGTGTKTAALTGLTPGTTYEFALCADWDGQTYTSAAATFTTSSDGGGGNTGSAKYSGWPELVPEDKSNSDYHYAYHLCPDYPATGTKARNFSTCYSKSYRCPVWVAAPLHDCYTGDVNRTDAYRNDPDINCTQAGHWSGYTRGHMLGSNERRVTKNVNRDVFYYSNIGPQLQTYFNTSGGQWNTAEDWVDKQWRDLADTCYQVVGTYWENTSKVVDGTTIPTHYYIVLLKAKKSAGNKWVVNCSQGELQSIAIMVRHKTYAKNEVVKAVDFQSKGVFKTVAEIERLTGHTFFPNVPNVPKDTYNPGDWNF
;
A
#
# COMPACT_ATOMS: atom_id res chain seq x y z
N MET A 1 28.58 34.22 -6.54
CA MET A 1 29.34 33.59 -7.66
C MET A 1 28.54 32.40 -8.18
N LYS A 2 27.81 32.63 -9.27
CA LYS A 2 26.95 31.57 -9.88
C LYS A 2 27.83 30.51 -10.51
N LYS A 3 27.78 29.28 -10.00
CA LYS A 3 28.36 28.11 -10.69
C LYS A 3 27.29 27.49 -11.58
N ILE A 4 27.43 27.73 -12.88
CA ILE A 4 26.67 27.07 -13.94
C ILE A 4 27.26 25.68 -14.08
N PHE A 5 26.50 24.65 -13.74
CA PHE A 5 26.82 23.27 -14.10
C PHE A 5 26.16 22.96 -15.44
N ALA A 6 26.99 22.89 -16.48
CA ALA A 6 26.58 22.38 -17.78
C ALA A 6 26.50 20.86 -17.71
N PHE A 7 25.32 20.28 -17.82
CA PHE A 7 25.14 18.83 -18.01
C PHE A 7 25.15 18.49 -19.51
N LEU A 8 26.01 17.55 -19.83
CA LEU A 8 26.24 17.00 -21.16
C LEU A 8 24.97 16.26 -21.64
N LEU A 9 24.37 16.74 -22.71
CA LEU A 9 23.19 16.15 -23.35
C LEU A 9 23.60 14.87 -24.08
N LEU A 10 23.27 13.71 -23.52
CA LEU A 10 23.31 12.44 -24.27
C LEU A 10 21.93 12.23 -24.89
N GLY A 11 21.81 12.46 -26.18
CA GLY A 11 20.56 12.29 -26.92
C GLY A 11 20.14 10.80 -26.97
N LEU A 12 19.12 10.45 -26.23
CA LEU A 12 18.44 9.16 -26.33
C LEU A 12 17.20 9.34 -27.21
N THR A 13 17.32 9.04 -28.50
CA THR A 13 16.16 8.90 -29.38
C THR A 13 15.49 7.56 -29.08
N VAL A 14 14.41 7.58 -28.29
CA VAL A 14 13.60 6.40 -28.04
C VAL A 14 12.44 6.41 -29.04
N ALA A 15 12.50 5.50 -30.01
CA ALA A 15 11.38 5.23 -30.90
C ALA A 15 10.41 4.28 -30.17
N PHE A 16 9.18 4.72 -29.91
CA PHE A 16 8.13 3.88 -29.36
C PHE A 16 7.28 3.26 -30.46
N ALA A 17 7.19 1.92 -30.48
CA ALA A 17 6.15 1.22 -31.19
C ALA A 17 4.91 1.18 -30.27
N SER A 18 3.91 2.00 -30.54
CA SER A 18 2.59 1.97 -29.88
C SER A 18 1.75 0.89 -30.56
N CYS A 19 1.25 -0.05 -29.76
CA CYS A 19 0.21 -0.98 -30.17
C CYS A 19 -1.12 -0.47 -29.57
N GLY A 20 -1.92 0.23 -30.37
CA GLY A 20 -3.22 0.76 -30.00
C GLY A 20 -3.60 1.93 -30.90
N ASP A 21 -4.73 1.82 -31.63
CA ASP A 21 -5.20 2.71 -32.70
C ASP A 21 -5.51 4.16 -32.24
N GLU A 22 -4.47 4.97 -32.01
CA GLU A 22 -4.51 6.41 -32.19
C GLU A 22 -3.17 6.84 -32.80
N LYS A 23 -3.23 7.44 -33.99
CA LYS A 23 -2.06 8.01 -34.65
C LYS A 23 -1.54 9.18 -33.83
N THR A 24 -0.55 8.93 -33.00
CA THR A 24 0.25 9.98 -32.38
C THR A 24 1.29 10.43 -33.39
N GLU A 25 1.03 11.49 -34.12
CA GLU A 25 2.07 12.14 -34.92
C GLU A 25 3.07 12.78 -33.97
N THR A 26 4.36 12.41 -34.07
CA THR A 26 5.44 13.07 -33.34
C THR A 26 5.64 14.46 -33.95
N GLY A 27 4.91 15.44 -33.39
CA GLY A 27 4.92 16.80 -33.87
C GLY A 27 6.13 17.60 -33.38
N THR A 28 7.35 17.16 -33.68
CA THR A 28 8.57 17.95 -33.40
C THR A 28 8.58 19.32 -34.10
N ASP A 29 7.68 19.54 -35.06
CA ASP A 29 7.55 20.81 -35.76
C ASP A 29 6.69 21.84 -35.02
N TRP A 30 5.84 21.40 -34.06
CA TRP A 30 4.88 22.27 -33.36
C TRP A 30 5.37 22.73 -31.97
N PHE A 31 6.35 22.05 -31.38
CA PHE A 31 6.83 22.33 -30.03
C PHE A 31 8.36 22.49 -30.04
N LEU A 32 8.85 23.33 -29.15
CA LEU A 32 10.22 23.26 -28.67
C LEU A 32 10.33 22.17 -27.60
N THR A 33 11.55 21.88 -27.15
CA THR A 33 11.77 20.95 -26.04
C THR A 33 11.23 21.56 -24.74
N PRO A 34 10.46 20.82 -23.94
CA PRO A 34 10.00 21.30 -22.64
C PRO A 34 11.14 21.65 -21.71
N VAL A 35 10.94 22.68 -20.90
CA VAL A 35 11.88 23.12 -19.85
C VAL A 35 11.24 22.81 -18.51
N ALA A 36 12.03 22.22 -17.60
CA ALA A 36 11.64 21.95 -16.22
C ALA A 36 12.47 22.80 -15.26
N GLU A 37 11.83 23.61 -14.45
CA GLU A 37 12.42 24.34 -13.34
C GLU A 37 12.14 23.58 -12.06
N VAL A 38 13.16 22.89 -11.56
CA VAL A 38 13.05 21.99 -10.40
C VAL A 38 13.27 22.78 -9.11
N ASN A 39 12.31 22.67 -8.19
CA ASN A 39 12.40 23.19 -6.84
C ASN A 39 11.95 22.08 -5.86
N GLY A 40 12.92 21.31 -5.36
CA GLY A 40 12.64 20.11 -4.55
C GLY A 40 11.79 19.09 -5.31
N THR A 41 10.62 18.74 -4.77
CA THR A 41 9.64 17.83 -5.39
C THR A 41 8.53 18.56 -6.16
N THR A 42 8.64 19.89 -6.27
CA THR A 42 7.77 20.73 -7.10
C THR A 42 8.53 21.16 -8.36
N VAL A 43 7.89 21.08 -9.51
CA VAL A 43 8.54 21.38 -10.80
C VAL A 43 7.63 22.25 -11.65
N GLY A 44 8.11 23.43 -11.99
CA GLY A 44 7.53 24.29 -13.01
C GLY A 44 7.87 23.74 -14.40
N LEU A 45 6.87 23.48 -15.23
CA LEU A 45 7.04 23.04 -16.60
C LEU A 45 6.64 24.17 -17.55
N SER A 46 7.45 24.38 -18.58
CA SER A 46 7.12 25.29 -19.66
C SER A 46 7.54 24.72 -21.02
N CYS A 47 6.82 25.07 -22.06
CA CYS A 47 7.17 24.70 -23.42
C CYS A 47 6.71 25.78 -24.39
N GLN A 48 7.61 26.30 -25.20
CA GLN A 48 7.28 27.19 -26.31
C GLN A 48 6.77 26.36 -27.48
N THR A 49 5.76 26.89 -28.17
CA THR A 49 5.16 26.24 -29.34
C THR A 49 5.34 27.12 -30.59
N ARG A 50 5.09 26.52 -31.74
CA ARG A 50 5.03 27.19 -33.04
C ARG A 50 3.62 27.28 -33.60
N PHE A 51 2.61 27.11 -32.74
CA PHE A 51 1.24 27.33 -33.11
C PHE A 51 0.99 28.82 -33.41
N GLY A 52 0.10 29.09 -34.35
CA GLY A 52 -0.31 30.45 -34.64
C GLY A 52 -1.06 31.07 -33.45
N GLU A 53 -1.10 32.42 -33.43
CA GLU A 53 -1.77 33.22 -32.39
C GLU A 53 -3.24 32.76 -32.23
N GLY A 54 -3.70 32.57 -30.96
CA GLY A 54 -5.06 32.17 -30.64
C GLY A 54 -5.37 30.66 -30.76
N VAL A 55 -4.46 29.82 -31.29
CA VAL A 55 -4.70 28.38 -31.43
C VAL A 55 -4.73 27.71 -30.06
N LEU A 56 -3.86 28.09 -29.14
CA LEU A 56 -3.75 27.45 -27.82
C LEU A 56 -4.90 27.80 -26.89
N GLU A 57 -5.57 28.95 -27.07
CA GLU A 57 -6.66 29.41 -26.21
C GLU A 57 -7.90 28.49 -26.26
N ASN A 58 -8.09 27.79 -27.37
CA ASN A 58 -9.22 26.88 -27.59
C ASN A 58 -8.79 25.41 -27.71
N THR A 59 -7.57 25.10 -27.27
CA THR A 59 -6.95 23.78 -27.40
C THR A 59 -6.63 23.21 -26.02
N SER A 60 -6.97 21.95 -25.78
CA SER A 60 -6.52 21.25 -24.58
C SER A 60 -5.00 21.09 -24.61
N VAL A 61 -4.30 21.70 -23.68
CA VAL A 61 -2.84 21.69 -23.59
C VAL A 61 -2.37 21.20 -22.22
N GLY A 62 -1.17 20.67 -22.16
CA GLY A 62 -0.58 20.22 -20.90
C GLY A 62 0.72 19.46 -21.09
N PHE A 63 1.07 18.70 -20.05
CA PHE A 63 2.27 17.88 -20.07
C PHE A 63 1.95 16.45 -19.63
N SER A 64 2.56 15.49 -20.33
CA SER A 64 2.54 14.05 -20.00
C SER A 64 3.87 13.71 -19.37
N TYR A 65 3.89 13.10 -18.19
CA TYR A 65 5.13 12.80 -17.49
C TYR A 65 5.10 11.41 -16.86
N ALA A 66 6.29 10.81 -16.70
CA ALA A 66 6.44 9.51 -16.04
C ALA A 66 7.77 9.44 -15.29
N ALA A 67 7.78 8.75 -14.16
CA ALA A 67 9.02 8.45 -13.44
C ALA A 67 9.90 7.47 -14.23
N VAL A 68 11.22 7.65 -14.12
CA VAL A 68 12.22 6.76 -14.69
C VAL A 68 12.97 6.07 -13.55
N VAL A 69 12.72 4.78 -13.35
CA VAL A 69 13.34 3.97 -12.30
C VAL A 69 14.07 2.79 -12.97
N ASP A 70 15.31 2.55 -12.61
CA ASP A 70 16.15 1.47 -13.18
C ASP A 70 16.19 1.47 -14.72
N ASN A 71 16.29 2.66 -15.33
CA ASN A 71 16.25 2.88 -16.77
C ASN A 71 14.94 2.42 -17.46
N LYS A 72 13.86 2.29 -16.71
CA LYS A 72 12.52 1.99 -17.24
C LYS A 72 11.60 3.16 -16.99
N ILE A 73 10.84 3.53 -18.02
CA ILE A 73 9.81 4.56 -17.93
C ILE A 73 8.55 3.91 -17.34
N GLY A 74 8.01 4.51 -16.29
CA GLY A 74 6.76 4.09 -15.65
C GLY A 74 5.51 4.46 -16.45
N ALA A 75 4.34 4.34 -15.84
CA ALA A 75 3.08 4.79 -16.44
C ALA A 75 3.07 6.32 -16.56
N PHE A 76 2.57 6.82 -17.69
CA PHE A 76 2.40 8.24 -17.91
C PHE A 76 1.16 8.77 -17.18
N ALA A 77 1.31 9.94 -16.57
CA ALA A 77 0.23 10.76 -16.07
C ALA A 77 0.22 12.10 -16.81
N ASP A 78 -0.96 12.68 -16.94
CA ASP A 78 -1.13 13.99 -17.56
C ASP A 78 -1.39 15.06 -16.51
N VAL A 79 -0.82 16.25 -16.72
CA VAL A 79 -1.17 17.47 -16.02
C VAL A 79 -1.70 18.49 -17.02
N ALA A 80 -2.86 19.05 -16.74
CA ALA A 80 -3.40 20.13 -17.54
C ALA A 80 -2.51 21.38 -17.46
N GLY A 81 -2.25 22.00 -18.58
CA GLY A 81 -1.50 23.25 -18.69
C GLY A 81 -2.39 24.43 -19.03
N SER A 82 -1.79 25.61 -18.98
CA SER A 82 -2.41 26.85 -19.43
C SER A 82 -1.57 27.47 -20.55
N ALA A 83 -2.24 28.13 -21.49
CA ALA A 83 -1.55 28.94 -22.48
C ALA A 83 -0.88 30.14 -21.81
N VAL A 84 0.36 30.46 -22.21
CA VAL A 84 1.13 31.59 -21.72
C VAL A 84 1.63 32.37 -22.92
N ASP A 85 1.43 33.73 -22.89
CA ASP A 85 1.87 34.66 -23.92
C ASP A 85 1.48 34.26 -25.37
N GLY A 86 0.36 33.57 -25.52
CA GLY A 86 -0.22 33.14 -26.81
C GLY A 86 0.53 32.07 -27.58
N THR A 87 1.79 31.76 -27.23
CA THR A 87 2.63 30.77 -27.91
C THR A 87 3.27 29.72 -26.97
N GLY A 88 3.22 29.95 -25.69
CA GLY A 88 3.75 29.02 -24.67
C GLY A 88 2.66 28.24 -23.95
N ILE A 89 3.05 27.13 -23.34
CA ILE A 89 2.24 26.40 -22.36
C ILE A 89 3.03 26.20 -21.08
N ALA A 90 2.36 26.27 -19.94
CA ALA A 90 2.96 26.07 -18.63
C ALA A 90 2.06 25.22 -17.72
N ALA A 91 2.67 24.48 -16.80
CA ALA A 91 2.02 23.76 -15.73
C ALA A 91 2.95 23.60 -14.53
N THR A 92 2.41 23.26 -13.38
CA THR A 92 3.21 22.93 -12.19
C THR A 92 2.90 21.48 -11.77
N LEU A 93 3.94 20.69 -11.58
CA LEU A 93 3.87 19.37 -10.95
C LEU A 93 4.19 19.50 -9.46
N THR A 94 3.41 18.87 -8.64
CA THR A 94 3.62 18.79 -7.19
C THR A 94 3.53 17.34 -6.71
N GLY A 95 4.13 17.03 -5.56
CA GLY A 95 4.06 15.69 -4.97
C GLY A 95 4.85 14.63 -5.73
N LEU A 96 5.85 15.04 -6.49
CA LEU A 96 6.78 14.10 -7.14
C LEU A 96 7.67 13.42 -6.10
N GLN A 97 8.17 12.23 -6.42
CA GLN A 97 9.13 11.53 -5.55
C GLN A 97 10.46 12.28 -5.53
N PRO A 98 11.10 12.47 -4.35
CA PRO A 98 12.41 13.10 -4.27
C PRO A 98 13.50 12.27 -4.96
N GLU A 99 14.59 12.92 -5.36
CA GLU A 99 15.76 12.30 -6.02
C GLU A 99 15.41 11.38 -7.21
N THR A 100 14.25 11.58 -7.83
CA THR A 100 13.70 10.73 -8.88
C THR A 100 13.77 11.40 -10.24
N SER A 101 14.23 10.67 -11.26
CA SER A 101 14.23 11.14 -12.64
C SER A 101 12.86 10.99 -13.27
N TYR A 102 12.46 11.98 -14.06
CA TYR A 102 11.21 12.00 -14.80
C TYR A 102 11.45 12.34 -16.25
N VAL A 103 10.68 11.74 -17.16
CA VAL A 103 10.55 12.17 -18.55
C VAL A 103 9.25 12.96 -18.71
N VAL A 104 9.28 14.01 -19.49
CA VAL A 104 8.13 14.90 -19.73
C VAL A 104 8.00 15.24 -21.21
N PHE A 105 6.76 15.32 -21.70
CA PHE A 105 6.37 15.76 -23.04
C PHE A 105 5.29 16.82 -22.91
N ALA A 106 5.40 17.92 -23.64
CA ALA A 106 4.30 18.84 -23.81
C ALA A 106 3.31 18.27 -24.83
N TYR A 107 2.02 18.55 -24.67
CA TYR A 107 1.00 18.11 -25.64
C TYR A 107 -0.06 19.19 -25.95
N ALA A 108 -0.68 19.04 -27.14
CA ALA A 108 -1.88 19.77 -27.51
C ALA A 108 -2.88 18.81 -28.18
N GLY A 109 -4.17 18.92 -27.83
CA GLY A 109 -5.26 18.15 -28.39
C GLY A 109 -5.90 18.91 -29.55
N LEU A 110 -5.46 18.67 -30.76
CA LEU A 110 -5.99 19.25 -31.99
C LEU A 110 -7.20 18.48 -32.48
N SER A 111 -7.98 19.05 -33.39
CA SER A 111 -9.09 18.36 -34.06
C SER A 111 -8.66 17.11 -34.87
N THR A 112 -7.37 17.05 -35.23
CA THR A 112 -6.76 15.93 -35.96
C THR A 112 -6.15 14.86 -35.06
N GLY A 113 -6.15 15.05 -33.74
CA GLY A 113 -5.55 14.18 -32.73
C GLY A 113 -4.60 14.89 -31.80
N ARG A 114 -4.05 14.16 -30.83
CA ARG A 114 -3.07 14.68 -29.88
C ARG A 114 -1.67 14.72 -30.53
N VAL A 115 -1.03 15.87 -30.44
CA VAL A 115 0.37 16.07 -30.87
C VAL A 115 1.25 16.32 -29.62
N GLN A 116 2.51 15.87 -29.67
CA GLN A 116 3.42 15.94 -28.54
C GLN A 116 4.80 16.48 -28.95
N SER A 117 5.49 17.09 -28.01
CA SER A 117 6.89 17.55 -28.15
C SER A 117 7.88 16.38 -28.17
N ALA A 118 9.14 16.69 -28.46
CA ALA A 118 10.24 15.83 -28.01
C ALA A 118 10.25 15.74 -26.47
N GLY A 119 10.74 14.59 -25.95
CA GLY A 119 10.85 14.37 -24.51
C GLY A 119 11.99 15.19 -23.89
N ALA A 120 11.75 15.73 -22.70
CA ALA A 120 12.78 16.26 -21.82
C ALA A 120 12.89 15.40 -20.57
N VAL A 121 14.05 15.39 -19.92
CA VAL A 121 14.29 14.66 -18.67
C VAL A 121 14.71 15.67 -17.60
N PHE A 122 14.13 15.55 -16.42
CA PHE A 122 14.57 16.27 -15.24
C PHE A 122 14.68 15.31 -14.06
N LYS A 123 15.43 15.69 -13.01
CA LYS A 123 15.52 14.96 -11.77
C LYS A 123 15.04 15.88 -10.64
N THR A 124 14.11 15.42 -9.82
CA THR A 124 13.68 16.11 -8.62
C THR A 124 14.83 16.24 -7.63
N GLY A 125 14.85 17.30 -6.85
CA GLY A 125 15.76 17.44 -5.72
C GLY A 125 15.40 16.51 -4.57
N GLN A 126 16.19 16.59 -3.51
CA GLN A 126 15.75 16.10 -2.20
C GLN A 126 14.47 16.85 -1.84
N ASP A 127 13.69 16.32 -0.90
CA ASP A 127 12.53 17.03 -0.35
C ASP A 127 13.07 18.23 0.44
N ASP A 128 13.67 19.16 -0.30
CA ASP A 128 14.14 20.41 0.26
C ASP A 128 12.91 21.25 0.57
N MET A 129 12.74 21.51 1.86
CA MET A 129 12.00 22.69 2.25
C MET A 129 12.49 23.85 1.36
N PRO A 130 11.59 24.68 0.81
CA PRO A 130 12.01 25.87 0.06
C PRO A 130 13.10 26.54 0.86
N ASP A 131 14.19 26.92 0.17
CA ASP A 131 15.32 27.65 0.77
C ASP A 131 14.69 28.77 1.63
N PRO A 132 14.79 28.67 2.96
CA PRO A 132 14.04 29.56 3.81
C PRO A 132 14.45 30.96 3.40
N ASP A 133 13.49 31.77 2.96
CA ASP A 133 13.66 33.21 3.04
C ASP A 133 14.11 33.41 4.50
N PRO A 134 15.38 33.80 4.75
CA PRO A 134 15.88 33.89 6.11
C PRO A 134 15.06 34.82 6.99
N GLU A 135 14.13 35.53 6.38
CA GLU A 135 13.22 36.47 7.01
C GLU A 135 11.81 35.88 7.30
N ARG A 136 11.52 34.61 7.02
CA ARG A 136 10.16 34.05 7.25
C ARG A 136 10.16 32.62 7.78
N PRO A 137 9.19 32.28 8.67
CA PRO A 137 8.95 30.88 9.10
C PRO A 137 8.64 29.94 7.92
N ALA A 138 9.39 28.85 7.80
CA ALA A 138 9.18 27.81 6.80
C ALA A 138 8.77 26.49 7.44
N PHE A 139 7.90 25.72 6.78
CA PHE A 139 7.28 24.51 7.30
C PHE A 139 7.42 23.35 6.32
N GLY A 140 7.73 22.17 6.81
CA GLY A 140 7.59 20.93 6.05
C GLY A 140 6.15 20.42 6.00
N THR A 141 5.97 19.19 5.58
CA THR A 141 4.66 18.54 5.53
C THR A 141 4.25 18.03 6.91
N PRO A 142 3.10 18.47 7.45
CA PRO A 142 2.60 17.96 8.72
C PRO A 142 2.17 16.50 8.60
N ALA A 143 2.46 15.72 9.65
CA ALA A 143 2.06 14.31 9.74
C ALA A 143 1.49 13.99 11.13
N ALA A 144 0.62 13.00 11.20
CA ALA A 144 0.10 12.46 12.45
C ALA A 144 0.51 10.98 12.59
N SER A 145 0.89 10.59 13.80
CA SER A 145 1.28 9.22 14.15
C SER A 145 0.70 8.84 15.51
N GLY A 146 0.77 7.56 15.90
CA GLY A 146 0.28 7.09 17.19
C GLY A 146 -1.21 7.41 17.42
N VAL A 147 -2.00 7.47 16.35
CA VAL A 147 -3.43 7.83 16.43
C VAL A 147 -4.20 6.69 17.09
N THR A 148 -4.82 7.00 18.23
CA THR A 148 -5.67 6.10 18.99
C THR A 148 -7.12 6.64 19.01
N LYS A 149 -7.94 6.17 19.91
CA LYS A 149 -9.31 6.70 20.14
C LYS A 149 -9.32 8.13 20.65
N THR A 150 -8.37 8.44 21.52
CA THR A 150 -8.35 9.69 22.27
C THR A 150 -7.01 10.41 22.23
N GLU A 151 -6.05 9.87 21.45
CA GLU A 151 -4.70 10.40 21.40
C GLU A 151 -4.17 10.42 19.95
N ALA A 152 -3.26 11.32 19.67
CA ALA A 152 -2.46 11.38 18.44
C ALA A 152 -1.16 12.14 18.71
N THR A 153 -0.10 11.85 17.97
CA THR A 153 1.12 12.66 17.95
C THR A 153 1.21 13.37 16.62
N LEU A 154 1.23 14.70 16.66
CA LEU A 154 1.45 15.54 15.51
C LEU A 154 2.95 15.80 15.32
N SER A 155 3.40 15.89 14.08
CA SER A 155 4.77 16.27 13.74
C SER A 155 4.81 17.14 12.49
N CYS A 156 5.79 18.08 12.45
CA CYS A 156 6.08 18.90 11.29
C CYS A 156 7.49 19.46 11.43
N THR A 157 8.25 19.50 10.35
CA THR A 157 9.52 20.22 10.36
C THR A 157 9.29 21.73 10.28
N PHE A 158 10.10 22.48 11.02
CA PHE A 158 10.05 23.93 11.12
C PHE A 158 11.45 24.49 10.95
N ASN A 159 11.59 25.51 10.12
CA ASN A 159 12.86 26.18 9.92
C ASN A 159 12.66 27.70 10.02
N PHE A 160 13.26 28.29 11.04
CA PHE A 160 13.29 29.72 11.28
C PHE A 160 14.33 30.04 12.34
N GLU A 161 15.28 30.89 12.02
CA GLU A 161 16.41 31.25 12.86
C GLU A 161 16.39 32.77 13.20
N ASP A 162 15.26 33.26 13.67
CA ASP A 162 15.23 34.63 14.20
C ASP A 162 15.52 34.61 15.72
N THR A 163 16.15 35.70 16.17
CA THR A 163 16.39 36.00 17.61
C THR A 163 15.21 36.73 18.24
N ALA A 164 14.20 37.12 17.45
CA ALA A 164 13.00 37.79 17.93
C ALA A 164 12.08 36.79 18.68
N ASP A 165 11.25 37.31 19.56
CA ASP A 165 10.22 36.52 20.22
C ASP A 165 9.15 36.09 19.20
N TYR A 166 8.91 34.79 19.10
CA TYR A 166 7.87 34.20 18.29
C TYR A 166 7.30 32.94 18.98
N ASP A 167 6.04 32.64 18.68
CA ASP A 167 5.36 31.46 19.17
C ASP A 167 5.25 30.39 18.07
N VAL A 168 5.49 29.13 18.43
CA VAL A 168 5.23 27.98 17.54
C VAL A 168 4.23 27.04 18.20
N TYR A 169 3.23 26.61 17.42
CA TYR A 169 2.18 25.74 17.94
C TYR A 169 1.48 24.95 16.84
N PHE A 170 0.97 23.79 17.20
CA PHE A 170 -0.03 23.14 16.37
C PHE A 170 -1.41 23.70 16.69
N ARG A 171 -2.16 24.07 15.66
CA ARG A 171 -3.60 24.25 15.74
C ARG A 171 -4.30 23.01 15.23
N TYR A 172 -5.38 22.58 15.86
CA TYR A 172 -6.16 21.42 15.46
C TYR A 172 -7.64 21.60 15.81
N LYS A 173 -8.50 20.93 15.06
CA LYS A 173 -9.95 20.95 15.32
C LYS A 173 -10.59 19.69 14.73
N PRO A 174 -11.76 19.24 15.22
CA PRO A 174 -12.64 18.38 14.43
C PRO A 174 -12.92 19.03 13.07
N ALA A 175 -12.84 18.28 11.98
CA ALA A 175 -13.08 18.81 10.63
C ALA A 175 -14.46 19.45 10.46
N SER A 176 -15.44 19.02 11.27
CA SER A 176 -16.79 19.61 11.36
C SER A 176 -16.89 20.86 12.22
N SER A 177 -15.84 21.26 12.96
CA SER A 177 -15.85 22.42 13.87
C SER A 177 -15.33 23.67 13.18
N GLY A 178 -15.86 24.85 13.59
CA GLY A 178 -15.37 26.14 13.11
C GLY A 178 -14.18 26.71 13.92
N SER A 179 -13.89 26.19 15.11
CA SER A 179 -12.86 26.70 16.00
C SER A 179 -11.69 25.73 16.16
N TYR A 180 -10.45 26.27 16.24
CA TYR A 180 -9.24 25.50 16.49
C TYR A 180 -8.86 25.54 17.96
N ASP A 181 -8.41 24.40 18.47
CA ASP A 181 -7.61 24.30 19.68
C ASP A 181 -6.12 24.51 19.34
N ARG A 182 -5.32 24.86 20.35
CA ARG A 182 -3.88 25.17 20.19
C ARG A 182 -3.07 24.33 21.19
N VAL A 183 -1.94 23.80 20.72
CA VAL A 183 -0.91 23.19 21.57
C VAL A 183 0.45 23.79 21.23
N ASN A 184 1.07 24.48 22.18
CA ASN A 184 2.37 25.12 21.99
C ASN A 184 3.49 24.08 21.94
N VAL A 185 4.50 24.35 21.13
CA VAL A 185 5.72 23.55 21.02
C VAL A 185 6.94 24.45 21.15
N PRO A 186 8.12 23.91 21.51
CA PRO A 186 9.34 24.71 21.63
C PRO A 186 9.67 25.46 20.33
N THR A 187 10.17 26.69 20.44
CA THR A 187 10.72 27.48 19.34
C THR A 187 12.03 26.88 18.78
N GLY A 188 12.63 27.52 17.78
CA GLY A 188 13.86 27.08 17.11
C GLY A 188 13.61 26.11 15.95
N THR A 189 14.59 25.97 15.08
CA THR A 189 14.57 25.09 13.91
C THR A 189 14.54 23.61 14.31
N GLY A 190 13.91 22.75 13.49
CA GLY A 190 13.87 21.29 13.66
C GLY A 190 12.46 20.72 13.64
N THR A 191 12.35 19.41 13.88
CA THR A 191 11.06 18.74 13.95
C THR A 191 10.30 19.11 15.21
N LYS A 192 9.12 19.68 15.05
CA LYS A 192 8.16 19.97 16.12
C LYS A 192 7.25 18.79 16.31
N THR A 193 6.97 18.42 17.56
CA THR A 193 6.05 17.33 17.89
C THR A 193 5.12 17.77 19.02
N ALA A 194 3.85 17.35 18.93
CA ALA A 194 2.87 17.56 20.00
C ALA A 194 2.05 16.30 20.21
N ALA A 195 1.95 15.84 21.45
CA ALA A 195 1.02 14.78 21.82
C ALA A 195 -0.34 15.39 22.13
N LEU A 196 -1.37 14.93 21.45
CA LEU A 196 -2.77 15.25 21.73
C LEU A 196 -3.41 14.14 22.55
N THR A 197 -4.18 14.52 23.55
CA THR A 197 -4.97 13.61 24.41
C THR A 197 -6.40 14.13 24.56
N GLY A 198 -7.32 13.26 24.96
CA GLY A 198 -8.72 13.66 25.16
C GLY A 198 -9.48 13.94 23.86
N LEU A 199 -9.00 13.45 22.74
CA LEU A 199 -9.67 13.56 21.46
C LEU A 199 -10.98 12.75 21.47
N THR A 200 -11.94 13.17 20.65
CA THR A 200 -13.20 12.45 20.48
C THR A 200 -13.01 11.23 19.58
N PRO A 201 -13.39 10.02 20.00
CA PRO A 201 -13.30 8.84 19.17
C PRO A 201 -14.05 8.95 17.83
N GLY A 202 -13.53 8.33 16.77
CA GLY A 202 -14.17 8.28 15.45
C GLY A 202 -14.27 9.63 14.74
N THR A 203 -13.47 10.61 15.16
CA THR A 203 -13.56 11.98 14.66
C THR A 203 -12.36 12.32 13.77
N THR A 204 -12.64 12.86 12.59
CA THR A 204 -11.59 13.42 11.72
C THR A 204 -11.20 14.79 12.23
N TYR A 205 -9.92 14.97 12.47
CA TYR A 205 -9.30 16.23 12.87
C TYR A 205 -8.50 16.81 11.71
N GLU A 206 -8.58 18.12 11.55
CA GLU A 206 -7.70 18.92 10.69
C GLU A 206 -6.66 19.62 11.59
N PHE A 207 -5.41 19.69 11.17
CA PHE A 207 -4.34 20.34 11.90
C PHE A 207 -3.29 20.97 11.00
N ALA A 208 -2.55 21.96 11.54
CA ALA A 208 -1.41 22.58 10.90
C ALA A 208 -0.42 23.08 11.96
N LEU A 209 0.86 23.19 11.62
CA LEU A 209 1.84 23.91 12.42
C LEU A 209 1.77 25.40 12.10
N CYS A 210 1.75 26.25 13.11
CA CYS A 210 1.70 27.70 12.99
C CYS A 210 2.87 28.33 13.70
N ALA A 211 3.29 29.52 13.22
CA ALA A 211 4.19 30.43 13.90
C ALA A 211 3.61 31.84 13.91
N ASP A 212 3.48 32.45 15.09
CA ASP A 212 3.13 33.86 15.25
C ASP A 212 4.40 34.68 15.36
N TRP A 213 4.70 35.49 14.38
CA TRP A 213 5.89 36.35 14.29
C TRP A 213 5.57 37.67 13.60
N ASP A 214 6.10 38.75 14.12
CA ASP A 214 5.93 40.12 13.61
C ASP A 214 4.45 40.51 13.37
N GLY A 215 3.57 40.08 14.30
CA GLY A 215 2.15 40.40 14.24
C GLY A 215 1.37 39.59 13.16
N GLN A 216 2.00 38.64 12.52
CA GLN A 216 1.39 37.76 11.52
C GLN A 216 1.42 36.29 11.94
N THR A 217 0.44 35.52 11.50
CA THR A 217 0.43 34.07 11.67
C THR A 217 0.82 33.38 10.37
N TYR A 218 1.94 32.66 10.38
CA TYR A 218 2.41 31.81 9.31
C TYR A 218 1.92 30.39 9.58
N THR A 219 1.53 29.64 8.54
CA THR A 219 0.89 28.34 8.71
C THR A 219 1.39 27.36 7.63
N SER A 220 1.70 26.13 8.05
CA SER A 220 1.97 25.02 7.14
C SER A 220 0.76 24.66 6.29
N ALA A 221 0.93 23.78 5.31
CA ALA A 221 -0.21 23.09 4.71
C ALA A 221 -1.05 22.41 5.81
N ALA A 222 -2.37 22.32 5.61
CA ALA A 222 -3.25 21.58 6.50
C ALA A 222 -3.11 20.07 6.23
N ALA A 223 -3.14 19.27 7.29
CA ALA A 223 -3.22 17.81 7.22
C ALA A 223 -4.38 17.31 8.06
N THR A 224 -4.79 16.07 7.85
CA THR A 224 -5.88 15.46 8.60
C THR A 224 -5.48 14.10 9.17
N PHE A 225 -6.10 13.73 10.29
CA PHE A 225 -6.10 12.37 10.81
C PHE A 225 -7.48 12.03 11.37
N THR A 226 -7.79 10.76 11.52
CA THR A 226 -9.06 10.32 12.12
C THR A 226 -8.77 9.45 13.33
N THR A 227 -9.26 9.85 14.50
CA THR A 227 -9.20 9.04 15.74
C THR A 227 -10.01 7.75 15.59
N SER A 228 -9.54 6.68 16.22
CA SER A 228 -10.30 5.44 16.29
C SER A 228 -11.64 5.66 17.03
N SER A 229 -12.73 5.10 16.52
CA SER A 229 -14.03 5.16 17.20
C SER A 229 -14.09 4.18 18.37
N ASP A 230 -15.05 4.32 19.28
CA ASP A 230 -15.35 3.35 20.36
C ASP A 230 -15.81 1.97 19.84
N GLY A 231 -15.57 1.70 18.59
CA GLY A 231 -15.80 0.47 17.86
C GLY A 231 -14.71 0.18 16.83
N GLY A 232 -13.41 0.47 17.12
CA GLY A 232 -12.27 0.02 16.29
C GLY A 232 -11.84 0.98 15.19
N GLY A 233 -10.52 1.12 15.07
CA GLY A 233 -9.77 2.03 14.18
C GLY A 233 -10.04 1.93 12.70
N GLY A 234 -9.87 3.04 12.08
CA GLY A 234 -10.07 3.38 10.70
C GLY A 234 -9.84 2.33 9.64
N ASN A 235 -10.89 1.82 9.15
CA ASN A 235 -11.17 1.70 7.74
C ASN A 235 -12.67 1.47 7.57
N THR A 236 -13.34 2.28 6.76
CA THR A 236 -14.79 2.28 6.59
C THR A 236 -15.29 1.08 5.78
N GLY A 237 -14.95 -0.12 6.21
CA GLY A 237 -15.39 -1.40 5.65
C GLY A 237 -15.67 -2.41 6.74
N SER A 238 -16.15 -2.13 7.80
CA SER A 238 -16.59 -2.84 8.99
C SER A 238 -15.83 -2.39 10.23
N ALA A 239 -16.26 -1.27 10.82
CA ALA A 239 -15.78 -0.77 12.11
C ALA A 239 -15.77 -1.86 13.22
N LYS A 240 -16.55 -2.93 13.02
CA LYS A 240 -16.68 -4.07 13.93
C LYS A 240 -15.40 -4.92 14.05
N TYR A 241 -14.51 -4.90 13.04
CA TYR A 241 -13.37 -5.83 12.95
C TYR A 241 -12.01 -5.13 12.84
N SER A 242 -11.98 -3.83 12.92
CA SER A 242 -10.84 -2.97 12.60
C SER A 242 -9.61 -3.11 13.52
N GLY A 243 -9.72 -3.75 14.68
CA GLY A 243 -8.60 -3.93 15.61
C GLY A 243 -7.86 -5.27 15.47
N TRP A 244 -8.17 -6.09 14.47
CA TRP A 244 -7.53 -7.39 14.33
C TRP A 244 -6.10 -7.25 13.81
N PRO A 245 -5.09 -7.88 14.45
CA PRO A 245 -3.71 -7.80 13.99
C PRO A 245 -3.49 -8.26 12.56
N GLU A 246 -4.17 -9.32 12.13
CA GLU A 246 -4.07 -9.91 10.79
C GLU A 246 -4.87 -9.17 9.70
N LEU A 247 -5.67 -8.18 10.07
CA LEU A 247 -6.54 -7.48 9.12
C LEU A 247 -5.73 -6.81 8.01
N VAL A 248 -6.13 -7.05 6.76
CA VAL A 248 -5.63 -6.34 5.58
C VAL A 248 -6.64 -5.26 5.21
N PRO A 249 -6.23 -3.99 5.02
CA PRO A 249 -7.13 -2.91 4.65
C PRO A 249 -7.88 -3.18 3.35
N GLU A 250 -9.15 -2.75 3.29
CA GLU A 250 -9.93 -2.80 2.07
C GLU A 250 -9.45 -1.75 1.06
N ASP A 251 -9.21 -2.16 -0.16
CA ASP A 251 -9.05 -1.23 -1.28
C ASP A 251 -10.44 -0.88 -1.86
N LYS A 252 -11.01 0.21 -1.39
CA LYS A 252 -12.32 0.69 -1.84
C LYS A 252 -12.31 1.30 -3.23
N SER A 253 -11.14 1.59 -3.77
CA SER A 253 -10.99 2.08 -5.15
C SER A 253 -11.19 0.96 -6.17
N ASN A 254 -10.97 -0.29 -5.76
CA ASN A 254 -11.15 -1.46 -6.61
C ASN A 254 -12.55 -2.08 -6.44
N SER A 255 -13.45 -1.76 -7.33
CA SER A 255 -14.84 -2.26 -7.31
C SER A 255 -14.97 -3.77 -7.56
N ASP A 256 -13.91 -4.44 -8.02
CA ASP A 256 -13.87 -5.89 -8.22
C ASP A 256 -13.62 -6.66 -6.92
N TYR A 257 -13.06 -5.99 -5.90
CA TYR A 257 -12.75 -6.60 -4.62
C TYR A 257 -13.96 -6.60 -3.69
N HIS A 258 -14.27 -7.77 -3.16
CA HIS A 258 -15.36 -7.99 -2.21
C HIS A 258 -14.80 -8.60 -0.94
N TYR A 259 -15.25 -8.11 0.20
CA TYR A 259 -14.70 -8.44 1.51
C TYR A 259 -15.73 -9.12 2.38
N ALA A 260 -15.30 -10.12 3.14
CA ALA A 260 -16.09 -10.75 4.20
C ALA A 260 -15.27 -10.94 5.46
N TYR A 261 -15.97 -10.96 6.59
CA TYR A 261 -15.40 -11.04 7.94
C TYR A 261 -16.17 -12.07 8.74
N HIS A 262 -15.65 -13.28 8.87
CA HIS A 262 -16.32 -14.39 9.50
C HIS A 262 -15.90 -14.54 10.96
N LEU A 263 -16.87 -14.57 11.86
CA LEU A 263 -16.72 -15.03 13.24
C LEU A 263 -17.06 -16.52 13.31
N CYS A 264 -16.47 -17.22 14.30
CA CYS A 264 -16.85 -18.60 14.57
C CYS A 264 -18.33 -18.67 15.01
N PRO A 265 -19.18 -19.46 14.36
CA PRO A 265 -20.62 -19.43 14.63
C PRO A 265 -20.98 -19.83 16.05
N ASP A 266 -20.27 -20.82 16.59
CA ASP A 266 -20.58 -21.48 17.87
C ASP A 266 -19.35 -21.62 18.79
N TYR A 267 -18.27 -20.84 18.55
CA TYR A 267 -17.07 -20.87 19.38
C TYR A 267 -16.60 -19.46 19.77
N PRO A 268 -16.29 -19.22 21.05
CA PRO A 268 -16.58 -20.07 22.21
C PRO A 268 -18.09 -20.30 22.37
N ALA A 269 -18.48 -21.32 23.12
CA ALA A 269 -19.87 -21.70 23.26
C ALA A 269 -20.77 -20.59 23.79
N THR A 270 -20.22 -19.73 24.64
CA THR A 270 -20.89 -18.53 25.23
C THR A 270 -20.05 -17.28 25.03
N GLY A 271 -20.67 -16.12 25.08
CA GLY A 271 -19.98 -14.81 24.99
C GLY A 271 -19.63 -14.40 23.55
N THR A 272 -18.63 -13.50 23.43
CA THR A 272 -18.17 -12.97 22.13
C THR A 272 -17.50 -14.08 21.31
N LYS A 273 -17.96 -14.23 20.08
CA LYS A 273 -17.42 -15.24 19.18
C LYS A 273 -16.00 -14.91 18.74
N ALA A 274 -15.16 -15.97 18.62
CA ALA A 274 -13.82 -15.85 18.12
C ALA A 274 -13.80 -15.49 16.62
N ARG A 275 -12.72 -14.86 16.18
CA ARG A 275 -12.50 -14.62 14.75
C ARG A 275 -12.28 -15.94 14.03
N ASN A 276 -12.95 -16.16 12.91
CA ASN A 276 -12.65 -17.29 12.03
C ASN A 276 -11.62 -16.86 10.98
N PHE A 277 -12.02 -16.02 10.04
CA PHE A 277 -11.13 -15.41 9.05
C PHE A 277 -11.77 -14.18 8.42
N SER A 278 -10.96 -13.35 7.79
CA SER A 278 -11.39 -12.34 6.83
C SER A 278 -10.84 -12.66 5.45
N THR A 279 -11.51 -12.19 4.41
CA THR A 279 -11.13 -12.48 3.03
C THR A 279 -11.41 -11.31 2.11
N CYS A 280 -10.57 -11.18 1.07
CA CYS A 280 -10.82 -10.39 -0.12
C CYS A 280 -10.97 -11.35 -1.31
N TYR A 281 -12.03 -11.19 -2.07
CA TYR A 281 -12.33 -11.99 -3.24
C TYR A 281 -12.50 -11.12 -4.48
N SER A 282 -11.81 -11.45 -5.57
CA SER A 282 -11.98 -10.82 -6.86
C SER A 282 -13.08 -11.54 -7.64
N LYS A 283 -14.15 -10.83 -7.99
CA LYS A 283 -15.25 -11.40 -8.79
C LYS A 283 -14.87 -11.61 -10.25
N SER A 284 -14.04 -10.75 -10.81
CA SER A 284 -13.57 -10.89 -12.19
C SER A 284 -12.61 -12.06 -12.34
N TYR A 285 -11.69 -12.25 -11.38
CA TYR A 285 -10.76 -13.39 -11.36
C TYR A 285 -11.40 -14.66 -10.82
N ARG A 286 -12.55 -14.57 -10.12
CA ARG A 286 -13.24 -15.67 -9.44
C ARG A 286 -12.31 -16.43 -8.50
N CYS A 287 -11.54 -15.70 -7.71
CA CYS A 287 -10.48 -16.24 -6.87
C CYS A 287 -10.31 -15.37 -5.61
N PRO A 288 -10.03 -15.96 -4.43
CA PRO A 288 -9.61 -15.17 -3.29
C PRO A 288 -8.30 -14.45 -3.62
N VAL A 289 -8.24 -13.17 -3.28
CA VAL A 289 -7.04 -12.33 -3.37
C VAL A 289 -6.17 -12.57 -2.14
N TRP A 290 -6.81 -12.56 -0.97
CA TRP A 290 -6.18 -12.95 0.29
C TRP A 290 -7.22 -13.45 1.30
N VAL A 291 -6.73 -14.24 2.26
CA VAL A 291 -7.45 -14.71 3.45
C VAL A 291 -6.56 -14.50 4.67
N ALA A 292 -7.08 -13.82 5.67
CA ALA A 292 -6.36 -13.49 6.89
C ALA A 292 -7.02 -14.14 8.11
N ALA A 293 -6.21 -14.74 8.99
CA ALA A 293 -6.71 -15.47 10.13
C ALA A 293 -5.68 -15.55 11.28
N PRO A 294 -6.13 -15.57 12.55
CA PRO A 294 -5.27 -16.00 13.65
C PRO A 294 -5.15 -17.53 13.65
N LEU A 295 -3.95 -18.02 13.86
CA LEU A 295 -3.64 -19.44 14.09
C LEU A 295 -3.29 -19.64 15.56
N HIS A 296 -4.02 -20.52 16.25
CA HIS A 296 -3.82 -20.83 17.66
C HIS A 296 -4.45 -22.19 18.00
N ASP A 297 -3.92 -22.88 18.99
CA ASP A 297 -4.40 -24.20 19.42
C ASP A 297 -5.88 -24.22 19.78
N CYS A 298 -6.44 -23.10 20.29
CA CYS A 298 -7.85 -23.04 20.65
C CYS A 298 -8.82 -23.28 19.49
N TYR A 299 -8.35 -23.18 18.24
CA TYR A 299 -9.17 -23.51 17.05
C TYR A 299 -9.03 -24.96 16.61
N THR A 300 -8.11 -25.71 17.20
CA THR A 300 -7.92 -27.14 16.94
C THR A 300 -8.95 -28.00 17.66
N GLY A 301 -9.06 -29.25 17.29
CA GLY A 301 -10.00 -30.21 17.89
C GLY A 301 -10.14 -31.46 17.04
N ASP A 302 -11.09 -32.32 17.40
CA ASP A 302 -11.26 -33.66 16.79
C ASP A 302 -12.35 -33.72 15.72
N VAL A 303 -12.91 -32.58 15.35
CA VAL A 303 -13.95 -32.56 14.30
C VAL A 303 -13.36 -33.00 12.98
N ASN A 304 -14.02 -33.97 12.34
CA ASN A 304 -13.63 -34.41 11.01
C ASN A 304 -13.85 -33.29 9.98
N ARG A 305 -13.02 -33.31 8.95
CA ARG A 305 -13.17 -32.43 7.77
C ARG A 305 -14.60 -32.56 7.21
N THR A 306 -15.27 -31.44 6.98
CA THR A 306 -16.69 -31.41 6.61
C THR A 306 -16.96 -31.49 5.12
N ASP A 307 -15.98 -31.13 4.28
CA ASP A 307 -16.10 -31.00 2.81
C ASP A 307 -17.34 -30.19 2.35
N ALA A 308 -17.76 -29.24 3.17
CA ALA A 308 -18.99 -28.46 3.02
C ALA A 308 -18.85 -27.30 2.04
N TYR A 309 -18.28 -27.53 0.85
CA TYR A 309 -18.06 -26.53 -0.18
C TYR A 309 -19.35 -25.81 -0.57
N ARG A 310 -19.35 -24.48 -0.49
CA ARG A 310 -20.51 -23.63 -0.76
C ARG A 310 -20.15 -22.16 -1.02
N ASN A 311 -21.11 -21.43 -1.56
CA ASN A 311 -20.97 -19.99 -1.68
C ASN A 311 -20.82 -19.34 -0.30
N ASP A 312 -20.00 -18.29 -0.26
CA ASP A 312 -19.92 -17.39 0.88
C ASP A 312 -21.17 -16.50 0.89
N PRO A 313 -21.98 -16.51 1.97
CA PRO A 313 -23.20 -15.72 2.04
C PRO A 313 -22.95 -14.21 1.98
N ASP A 314 -21.77 -13.75 2.43
CA ASP A 314 -21.44 -12.33 2.50
C ASP A 314 -20.88 -11.77 1.19
N ILE A 315 -20.30 -12.63 0.34
CA ILE A 315 -19.67 -12.20 -0.94
C ILE A 315 -20.49 -12.65 -2.17
N ASN A 316 -21.20 -13.78 -2.07
CA ASN A 316 -21.85 -14.43 -3.20
C ASN A 316 -20.83 -14.77 -4.33
N CYS A 317 -19.86 -15.63 -4.00
CA CYS A 317 -18.80 -16.05 -4.91
C CYS A 317 -19.35 -16.82 -6.10
N THR A 318 -18.84 -16.53 -7.29
CA THR A 318 -19.22 -17.20 -8.54
C THR A 318 -18.15 -18.18 -9.00
N GLN A 319 -17.78 -19.15 -8.19
CA GLN A 319 -16.82 -20.17 -8.57
C GLN A 319 -17.44 -21.29 -9.43
N ALA A 320 -16.60 -21.91 -10.26
CA ALA A 320 -16.99 -23.07 -11.08
C ALA A 320 -17.16 -24.37 -10.28
N GLY A 321 -16.88 -24.35 -8.98
CA GLY A 321 -16.93 -25.55 -8.12
C GLY A 321 -15.75 -26.50 -8.27
N HIS A 322 -15.16 -26.61 -9.44
CA HIS A 322 -13.88 -27.27 -9.72
C HIS A 322 -13.25 -26.70 -10.99
N TRP A 323 -11.97 -26.92 -11.17
CA TRP A 323 -11.21 -26.44 -12.33
C TRP A 323 -10.49 -27.61 -13.00
N SER A 324 -10.51 -27.66 -14.32
CA SER A 324 -9.80 -28.71 -15.08
C SER A 324 -8.29 -28.63 -14.82
N GLY A 325 -7.71 -29.69 -14.27
CA GLY A 325 -6.28 -29.77 -13.94
C GLY A 325 -5.88 -29.13 -12.61
N TYR A 326 -6.83 -28.65 -11.82
CA TYR A 326 -6.57 -28.06 -10.50
C TYR A 326 -7.45 -28.70 -9.42
N THR A 327 -6.96 -28.64 -8.19
CA THR A 327 -7.74 -28.99 -7.01
C THR A 327 -8.28 -27.74 -6.31
N ARG A 328 -9.30 -27.93 -5.48
CA ARG A 328 -9.83 -26.89 -4.58
C ARG A 328 -8.89 -26.69 -3.41
N GLY A 329 -7.97 -25.75 -3.53
CA GLY A 329 -6.99 -25.43 -2.50
C GLY A 329 -7.55 -24.42 -1.49
N HIS A 330 -7.46 -24.76 -0.21
CA HIS A 330 -7.78 -23.82 0.86
C HIS A 330 -6.70 -22.77 1.00
N MET A 331 -7.10 -21.52 1.28
CA MET A 331 -6.19 -20.47 1.76
C MET A 331 -5.97 -20.64 3.28
N LEU A 332 -7.05 -20.71 4.05
CA LEU A 332 -7.03 -21.19 5.44
C LEU A 332 -7.48 -22.64 5.46
N GLY A 333 -6.63 -23.56 5.86
CA GLY A 333 -6.88 -24.98 5.82
C GLY A 333 -7.96 -25.44 6.80
N SER A 334 -8.54 -26.59 6.50
CA SER A 334 -9.56 -27.22 7.37
C SER A 334 -8.98 -27.68 8.71
N ASN A 335 -7.69 -28.05 8.75
CA ASN A 335 -7.03 -28.52 9.97
C ASN A 335 -6.83 -27.42 11.02
N GLU A 336 -6.76 -26.16 10.60
CA GLU A 336 -6.63 -25.00 11.48
C GLU A 336 -7.96 -24.62 12.15
N ARG A 337 -9.08 -25.26 11.80
CA ARG A 337 -10.44 -24.91 12.22
C ARG A 337 -11.28 -26.13 12.58
N ARG A 338 -10.79 -26.96 13.51
CA ARG A 338 -11.44 -28.23 13.92
C ARG A 338 -12.11 -28.19 15.30
N VAL A 339 -12.22 -27.00 15.90
CA VAL A 339 -12.79 -26.82 17.25
C VAL A 339 -14.28 -27.17 17.31
N THR A 340 -15.06 -26.80 16.28
CA THR A 340 -16.46 -27.23 16.12
C THR A 340 -16.76 -27.55 14.65
N LYS A 341 -17.83 -28.30 14.42
CA LYS A 341 -18.29 -28.65 13.07
C LYS A 341 -18.69 -27.41 12.25
N ASN A 342 -19.31 -26.43 12.89
CA ASN A 342 -19.74 -25.21 12.20
C ASN A 342 -18.57 -24.31 11.85
N VAL A 343 -17.59 -24.15 12.74
CA VAL A 343 -16.34 -23.43 12.45
C VAL A 343 -15.59 -24.10 11.29
N ASN A 344 -15.52 -25.45 11.27
CA ASN A 344 -14.90 -26.18 10.16
C ASN A 344 -15.68 -26.04 8.84
N ARG A 345 -17.01 -25.97 8.88
CA ARG A 345 -17.83 -25.76 7.66
C ARG A 345 -17.57 -24.42 6.97
N ASP A 346 -17.23 -23.39 7.72
CA ASP A 346 -17.06 -22.04 7.17
C ASP A 346 -15.79 -21.91 6.33
N VAL A 347 -14.72 -22.65 6.63
CA VAL A 347 -13.51 -22.64 5.79
C VAL A 347 -13.71 -23.25 4.40
N PHE A 348 -14.87 -23.86 4.13
CA PHE A 348 -15.25 -24.37 2.82
C PHE A 348 -16.06 -23.35 2.00
N TYR A 349 -16.19 -22.10 2.45
CA TYR A 349 -16.68 -21.03 1.59
C TYR A 349 -15.76 -20.81 0.38
N TYR A 350 -16.34 -20.61 -0.79
CA TYR A 350 -15.56 -20.40 -2.01
C TYR A 350 -14.68 -19.14 -1.95
N SER A 351 -14.98 -18.18 -1.08
CA SER A 351 -14.11 -17.05 -0.77
C SER A 351 -12.76 -17.42 -0.11
N ASN A 352 -12.65 -18.66 0.37
CA ASN A 352 -11.43 -19.25 0.95
C ASN A 352 -10.79 -20.32 0.03
N ILE A 353 -11.29 -20.51 -1.18
CA ILE A 353 -10.87 -21.63 -2.05
C ILE A 353 -10.31 -21.08 -3.36
N GLY A 354 -9.05 -21.38 -3.64
CA GLY A 354 -8.37 -21.05 -4.91
C GLY A 354 -8.01 -22.27 -5.75
N PRO A 355 -7.77 -22.08 -7.07
CA PRO A 355 -7.30 -23.15 -7.95
C PRO A 355 -5.84 -23.48 -7.67
N GLN A 356 -5.53 -24.65 -7.13
CA GLN A 356 -4.16 -25.08 -6.86
C GLN A 356 -3.81 -26.32 -7.71
N LEU A 357 -2.62 -26.32 -8.30
CA LEU A 357 -2.08 -27.48 -9.00
C LEU A 357 -1.93 -28.66 -8.04
N GLN A 358 -2.24 -29.87 -8.49
CA GLN A 358 -2.22 -31.05 -7.64
C GLN A 358 -0.81 -31.61 -7.50
N THR A 359 -0.16 -31.92 -8.63
CA THR A 359 1.11 -32.67 -8.66
C THR A 359 2.27 -31.82 -8.15
N TYR A 360 2.87 -32.24 -7.05
CA TYR A 360 4.00 -31.61 -6.37
C TYR A 360 3.84 -30.12 -6.08
N PHE A 361 2.59 -29.61 -6.09
CA PHE A 361 2.26 -28.30 -5.56
C PHE A 361 1.45 -28.43 -4.27
N ASN A 362 0.18 -28.85 -4.31
CA ASN A 362 -0.70 -28.96 -3.15
C ASN A 362 -0.74 -30.38 -2.51
N THR A 363 -0.31 -31.44 -3.20
CA THR A 363 -0.35 -32.79 -2.64
C THR A 363 0.86 -33.07 -1.78
N SER A 364 0.78 -34.14 -0.93
CA SER A 364 1.83 -34.52 0.05
C SER A 364 3.23 -34.47 -0.55
N GLY A 365 4.11 -33.66 0.09
CA GLY A 365 5.45 -33.39 -0.38
C GLY A 365 5.53 -32.42 -1.55
N GLY A 366 4.45 -31.70 -1.88
CA GLY A 366 4.47 -30.60 -2.86
C GLY A 366 5.02 -29.30 -2.30
N GLN A 367 5.32 -28.36 -3.18
CA GLN A 367 5.99 -27.13 -2.76
C GLN A 367 5.13 -26.25 -1.86
N TRP A 368 3.83 -26.11 -2.17
CA TRP A 368 2.88 -25.40 -1.32
C TRP A 368 2.60 -26.14 -0.02
N ASN A 369 2.38 -27.44 -0.08
CA ASN A 369 2.21 -28.27 1.11
C ASN A 369 3.43 -28.20 2.05
N THR A 370 4.67 -28.16 1.50
CA THR A 370 5.87 -27.96 2.32
C THR A 370 5.86 -26.61 3.04
N ALA A 371 5.30 -25.56 2.41
CA ALA A 371 5.15 -24.25 3.06
C ALA A 371 4.08 -24.29 4.16
N GLU A 372 2.94 -24.92 3.92
CA GLU A 372 1.87 -25.12 4.90
C GLU A 372 2.36 -25.95 6.11
N ASP A 373 3.03 -27.07 5.86
CA ASP A 373 3.64 -27.92 6.92
C ASP A 373 4.67 -27.14 7.75
N TRP A 374 5.43 -26.23 7.13
CA TRP A 374 6.34 -25.35 7.85
C TRP A 374 5.60 -24.32 8.71
N VAL A 375 4.53 -23.71 8.19
CA VAL A 375 3.69 -22.77 8.95
C VAL A 375 3.07 -23.46 10.17
N ASP A 376 2.60 -24.70 10.04
CA ASP A 376 2.04 -25.46 11.13
C ASP A 376 3.00 -25.60 12.33
N LYS A 377 4.29 -25.75 12.09
CA LYS A 377 5.31 -25.77 13.16
C LYS A 377 5.47 -24.45 13.91
N GLN A 378 4.92 -23.35 13.37
CA GLN A 378 5.09 -22.04 13.99
C GLN A 378 4.06 -21.72 15.06
N TRP A 379 2.96 -22.47 15.13
CA TRP A 379 1.87 -22.22 16.06
C TRP A 379 1.34 -23.46 16.77
N ARG A 380 1.37 -24.64 16.12
CA ARG A 380 0.95 -25.88 16.77
C ARG A 380 1.85 -26.18 17.97
N ASP A 381 1.26 -26.61 19.05
CA ASP A 381 1.93 -27.00 20.30
C ASP A 381 2.70 -25.85 21.00
N LEU A 382 2.51 -24.58 20.59
CA LEU A 382 3.24 -23.44 21.13
C LEU A 382 2.43 -22.54 22.05
N ALA A 383 1.11 -22.73 22.16
CA ALA A 383 0.19 -21.88 22.93
C ALA A 383 0.28 -20.37 22.59
N ASP A 384 0.85 -20.04 21.44
CA ASP A 384 1.04 -18.68 20.94
C ASP A 384 0.17 -18.45 19.69
N THR A 385 -0.34 -17.22 19.55
CA THR A 385 -1.04 -16.83 18.34
C THR A 385 -0.05 -16.45 17.24
N CYS A 386 -0.15 -17.11 16.08
CA CYS A 386 0.49 -16.70 14.85
C CYS A 386 -0.56 -16.06 13.94
N TYR A 387 -0.35 -14.83 13.53
CA TYR A 387 -1.24 -14.11 12.63
C TYR A 387 -0.80 -14.36 11.19
N GLN A 388 -1.72 -14.83 10.35
CA GLN A 388 -1.44 -15.26 8.99
C GLN A 388 -2.28 -14.47 7.99
N VAL A 389 -1.65 -14.12 6.85
CA VAL A 389 -2.35 -13.76 5.62
C VAL A 389 -1.85 -14.66 4.51
N VAL A 390 -2.74 -15.44 3.92
CA VAL A 390 -2.46 -16.26 2.73
C VAL A 390 -3.05 -15.54 1.52
N GLY A 391 -2.30 -15.39 0.46
CA GLY A 391 -2.78 -14.67 -0.72
C GLY A 391 -2.31 -15.26 -2.04
N THR A 392 -2.89 -14.71 -3.08
CA THR A 392 -2.61 -15.01 -4.48
C THR A 392 -1.99 -13.80 -5.16
N TYR A 393 -1.14 -14.04 -6.14
CA TYR A 393 -0.51 -12.99 -6.94
C TYR A 393 -0.50 -13.36 -8.42
N TRP A 394 -0.74 -12.39 -9.27
CA TRP A 394 -0.77 -12.52 -10.72
C TRP A 394 0.30 -11.60 -11.36
N GLU A 395 1.43 -12.18 -11.78
CA GLU A 395 2.39 -11.48 -12.65
C GLU A 395 1.75 -11.15 -14.00
N ASN A 396 0.80 -11.99 -14.42
CA ASN A 396 0.00 -11.83 -15.60
C ASN A 396 -1.33 -12.58 -15.44
N THR A 397 -2.30 -12.21 -16.22
CA THR A 397 -3.66 -12.76 -16.19
C THR A 397 -3.99 -13.62 -17.42
N SER A 398 -2.98 -14.07 -18.14
CA SER A 398 -3.14 -14.77 -19.42
C SER A 398 -3.80 -16.15 -19.29
N LYS A 399 -3.67 -16.80 -18.13
CA LYS A 399 -4.21 -18.14 -17.92
C LYS A 399 -5.58 -18.09 -17.24
N VAL A 400 -6.60 -18.48 -17.98
CA VAL A 400 -7.97 -18.62 -17.48
C VAL A 400 -8.44 -20.07 -17.66
N VAL A 401 -9.00 -20.67 -16.61
CA VAL A 401 -9.53 -22.04 -16.62
C VAL A 401 -10.92 -22.01 -15.97
N ASP A 402 -11.91 -22.52 -16.67
CA ASP A 402 -13.31 -22.57 -16.25
C ASP A 402 -13.84 -21.20 -15.73
N GLY A 403 -13.38 -20.13 -16.40
CA GLY A 403 -13.75 -18.74 -16.08
C GLY A 403 -13.03 -18.15 -14.89
N THR A 404 -12.03 -18.84 -14.31
CA THR A 404 -11.19 -18.36 -13.22
C THR A 404 -9.81 -17.97 -13.73
N THR A 405 -9.35 -16.77 -13.43
CA THR A 405 -7.97 -16.34 -13.72
C THR A 405 -7.01 -16.99 -12.74
N ILE A 406 -6.13 -17.85 -13.24
CA ILE A 406 -5.24 -18.66 -12.44
C ILE A 406 -4.09 -17.83 -11.87
N PRO A 407 -3.87 -17.84 -10.54
CA PRO A 407 -2.73 -17.14 -9.93
C PRO A 407 -1.40 -17.68 -10.43
N THR A 408 -0.41 -16.81 -10.62
CA THR A 408 0.97 -17.20 -10.93
C THR A 408 1.78 -17.56 -9.69
N HIS A 409 1.38 -17.04 -8.52
CA HIS A 409 2.01 -17.33 -7.24
C HIS A 409 0.97 -17.41 -6.12
N TYR A 410 1.35 -18.14 -5.07
CA TYR A 410 0.73 -18.11 -3.76
C TYR A 410 1.74 -17.60 -2.75
N TYR A 411 1.29 -16.85 -1.76
CA TYR A 411 2.14 -16.34 -0.68
C TYR A 411 1.49 -16.53 0.69
N ILE A 412 2.33 -16.58 1.72
CA ILE A 412 1.94 -16.56 3.13
C ILE A 412 2.73 -15.45 3.80
N VAL A 413 2.08 -14.62 4.59
CA VAL A 413 2.72 -13.61 5.44
C VAL A 413 2.38 -13.90 6.87
N LEU A 414 3.38 -13.97 7.75
CA LEU A 414 3.24 -14.35 9.15
C LEU A 414 3.76 -13.24 10.07
N LEU A 415 3.06 -13.08 11.19
CA LEU A 415 3.47 -12.24 12.32
C LEU A 415 3.21 -12.99 13.63
N LYS A 416 4.17 -12.96 14.55
CA LYS A 416 3.95 -13.38 15.94
C LYS A 416 4.88 -12.64 16.91
N ALA A 417 4.56 -12.69 18.20
CA ALA A 417 5.47 -12.25 19.24
C ALA A 417 6.59 -13.29 19.44
N LYS A 418 7.78 -12.83 19.79
CA LYS A 418 8.88 -13.71 20.23
C LYS A 418 8.61 -14.21 21.64
N LYS A 419 9.19 -15.35 22.01
CA LYS A 419 9.10 -15.89 23.37
C LYS A 419 9.56 -14.90 24.44
N SER A 420 10.52 -14.02 24.11
CA SER A 420 11.01 -12.95 24.99
C SER A 420 9.97 -11.88 25.33
N ALA A 421 8.90 -11.76 24.53
CA ALA A 421 7.80 -10.83 24.82
C ALA A 421 6.86 -11.31 25.94
N GLY A 422 6.99 -12.58 26.36
CA GLY A 422 6.08 -13.17 27.33
C GLY A 422 4.63 -13.19 26.80
N ASN A 423 3.67 -12.84 27.66
CA ASN A 423 2.25 -12.81 27.31
C ASN A 423 1.78 -11.47 26.73
N LYS A 424 2.69 -10.64 26.20
CA LYS A 424 2.28 -9.38 25.54
C LYS A 424 1.50 -9.65 24.28
N TRP A 425 0.39 -8.93 24.12
CA TRP A 425 -0.30 -8.89 22.86
C TRP A 425 0.56 -8.19 21.78
N VAL A 426 0.60 -8.73 20.57
CA VAL A 426 1.49 -8.25 19.48
C VAL A 426 1.37 -6.73 19.21
N VAL A 427 0.19 -6.15 19.42
CA VAL A 427 -0.04 -4.70 19.26
C VAL A 427 0.77 -3.87 20.27
N ASN A 428 1.08 -4.43 21.44
CA ASN A 428 1.82 -3.78 22.52
C ASN A 428 3.31 -4.13 22.53
N CYS A 429 3.77 -4.96 21.59
CA CYS A 429 5.15 -5.35 21.47
C CYS A 429 6.00 -4.25 20.82
N SER A 430 7.24 -4.12 21.26
CA SER A 430 8.28 -3.39 20.52
C SER A 430 8.74 -4.18 19.30
N GLN A 431 9.41 -3.53 18.36
CA GLN A 431 9.92 -4.19 17.15
C GLN A 431 10.84 -5.39 17.48
N GLY A 432 11.69 -5.27 18.51
CA GLY A 432 12.58 -6.36 18.94
C GLY A 432 11.86 -7.57 19.53
N GLU A 433 10.61 -7.41 20.01
CA GLU A 433 9.75 -8.46 20.56
C GLU A 433 8.87 -9.12 19.50
N LEU A 434 8.87 -8.60 18.27
CA LEU A 434 8.09 -9.14 17.13
C LEU A 434 9.00 -9.89 16.17
N GLN A 435 8.40 -10.83 15.46
CA GLN A 435 9.00 -11.50 14.31
C GLN A 435 7.97 -11.62 13.20
N SER A 436 8.39 -11.32 11.98
CA SER A 436 7.58 -11.49 10.79
C SER A 436 8.40 -12.12 9.68
N ILE A 437 7.74 -12.81 8.78
CA ILE A 437 8.34 -13.45 7.61
C ILE A 437 7.26 -13.67 6.56
N ALA A 438 7.66 -13.76 5.31
CA ALA A 438 6.77 -14.19 4.24
C ALA A 438 7.37 -15.36 3.47
N ILE A 439 6.49 -16.11 2.82
CA ILE A 439 6.80 -17.19 1.88
C ILE A 439 6.14 -16.84 0.55
N MET A 440 6.84 -17.01 -0.54
CA MET A 440 6.25 -16.87 -1.88
C MET A 440 6.65 -18.04 -2.76
N VAL A 441 5.64 -18.71 -3.31
CA VAL A 441 5.79 -19.93 -4.11
C VAL A 441 5.19 -19.71 -5.48
N ARG A 442 5.96 -20.00 -6.54
CA ARG A 442 5.44 -19.97 -7.91
C ARG A 442 4.44 -21.09 -8.13
N HIS A 443 3.28 -20.77 -8.68
CA HIS A 443 2.23 -21.73 -8.98
C HIS A 443 2.50 -22.44 -10.31
N LYS A 444 3.30 -23.49 -10.25
CA LYS A 444 3.65 -24.36 -11.39
C LYS A 444 3.61 -25.82 -10.99
N THR A 445 3.63 -26.71 -11.95
CA THR A 445 3.95 -28.13 -11.71
C THR A 445 5.43 -28.24 -11.38
N TYR A 446 5.76 -28.88 -10.28
CA TYR A 446 7.15 -29.19 -9.90
C TYR A 446 7.48 -30.64 -10.22
N ALA A 447 8.72 -30.92 -10.58
CA ALA A 447 9.25 -32.27 -10.46
C ALA A 447 9.60 -32.54 -8.99
N LYS A 448 9.64 -33.82 -8.57
CA LYS A 448 9.93 -34.19 -7.18
C LYS A 448 11.24 -33.59 -6.65
N ASN A 449 12.26 -33.55 -7.50
CA ASN A 449 13.59 -32.99 -7.17
C ASN A 449 13.67 -31.47 -7.25
N GLU A 450 12.64 -30.78 -7.76
CA GLU A 450 12.53 -29.32 -7.77
C GLU A 450 11.87 -28.76 -6.50
N VAL A 451 11.19 -29.61 -5.73
CA VAL A 451 10.55 -29.18 -4.47
C VAL A 451 11.61 -28.78 -3.46
N VAL A 452 11.59 -27.53 -3.06
CA VAL A 452 12.50 -26.95 -2.07
C VAL A 452 12.05 -27.35 -0.66
N LYS A 453 12.95 -27.93 0.12
CA LYS A 453 12.67 -28.26 1.52
C LYS A 453 12.62 -26.98 2.37
N ALA A 454 11.86 -27.00 3.46
CA ALA A 454 11.72 -25.84 4.34
C ALA A 454 13.06 -25.30 4.86
N VAL A 455 14.03 -26.18 5.17
CA VAL A 455 15.39 -25.81 5.62
C VAL A 455 16.17 -25.01 4.56
N ASP A 456 15.83 -25.14 3.29
CA ASP A 456 16.46 -24.47 2.17
C ASP A 456 15.71 -23.21 1.69
N PHE A 457 14.57 -22.85 2.30
CA PHE A 457 13.71 -21.76 1.85
C PHE A 457 14.45 -20.43 1.76
N GLN A 458 15.33 -20.14 2.72
CA GLN A 458 16.15 -18.93 2.69
C GLN A 458 17.12 -18.94 1.49
N SER A 459 17.93 -19.99 1.37
CA SER A 459 18.98 -20.10 0.33
C SER A 459 18.40 -20.16 -1.09
N LYS A 460 17.15 -20.61 -1.23
CA LYS A 460 16.42 -20.71 -2.49
C LYS A 460 15.49 -19.53 -2.76
N GLY A 461 15.51 -18.51 -1.89
CA GLY A 461 14.72 -17.29 -2.05
C GLY A 461 13.20 -17.50 -1.95
N VAL A 462 12.76 -18.56 -1.26
CA VAL A 462 11.33 -18.82 -0.97
C VAL A 462 10.84 -17.94 0.16
N PHE A 463 11.68 -17.70 1.20
CA PHE A 463 11.42 -16.68 2.20
C PHE A 463 11.58 -15.28 1.62
N LYS A 464 10.70 -14.40 2.04
CA LYS A 464 10.62 -12.99 1.68
C LYS A 464 10.44 -12.14 2.93
N THR A 465 10.72 -10.86 2.82
CA THR A 465 10.27 -9.89 3.80
C THR A 465 8.79 -9.57 3.59
N VAL A 466 8.13 -9.06 4.63
CA VAL A 466 6.74 -8.57 4.50
C VAL A 466 6.68 -7.43 3.48
N ALA A 467 7.64 -6.51 3.53
CA ALA A 467 7.71 -5.37 2.61
C ALA A 467 7.88 -5.79 1.14
N GLU A 468 8.60 -6.90 0.84
CA GLU A 468 8.67 -7.43 -0.52
C GLU A 468 7.30 -7.85 -1.05
N ILE A 469 6.49 -8.51 -0.21
CA ILE A 469 5.13 -8.92 -0.62
C ILE A 469 4.20 -7.72 -0.71
N GLU A 470 4.28 -6.76 0.21
CA GLU A 470 3.52 -5.50 0.13
C GLU A 470 3.79 -4.76 -1.18
N ARG A 471 5.06 -4.62 -1.57
CA ARG A 471 5.46 -3.96 -2.83
C ARG A 471 4.96 -4.71 -4.07
N LEU A 472 4.93 -6.04 -4.05
CA LEU A 472 4.44 -6.84 -5.19
C LEU A 472 2.93 -6.79 -5.32
N THR A 473 2.21 -6.84 -4.21
CA THR A 473 0.75 -7.01 -4.19
C THR A 473 -0.02 -5.69 -4.07
N GLY A 474 0.62 -4.62 -3.59
CA GLY A 474 -0.01 -3.37 -3.25
C GLY A 474 -0.84 -3.41 -1.95
N HIS A 475 -0.83 -4.54 -1.23
CA HIS A 475 -1.53 -4.69 0.04
C HIS A 475 -0.64 -4.22 1.21
N THR A 476 -1.27 -3.79 2.30
CA THR A 476 -0.58 -3.51 3.57
C THR A 476 -0.93 -4.60 4.58
N PHE A 477 0.08 -5.27 5.13
CA PHE A 477 -0.12 -6.32 6.11
C PHE A 477 0.11 -5.82 7.53
N PHE A 478 -0.70 -6.32 8.46
CA PHE A 478 -0.62 -6.03 9.89
C PHE A 478 -0.65 -4.53 10.26
N PRO A 479 -1.52 -3.70 9.65
CA PRO A 479 -1.54 -2.25 9.89
C PRO A 479 -1.89 -1.89 11.32
N ASN A 480 -2.55 -2.80 12.04
CA ASN A 480 -2.93 -2.62 13.44
C ASN A 480 -1.82 -2.97 14.44
N VAL A 481 -0.64 -3.37 13.96
CA VAL A 481 0.53 -3.67 14.77
C VAL A 481 1.66 -2.69 14.41
N PRO A 482 1.90 -1.63 15.21
CA PRO A 482 2.74 -0.50 14.79
C PRO A 482 4.20 -0.85 14.52
N ASN A 483 4.72 -1.87 15.21
CA ASN A 483 6.16 -2.16 15.26
C ASN A 483 6.54 -3.44 14.50
N VAL A 484 5.78 -3.84 13.48
CA VAL A 484 6.11 -5.03 12.68
C VAL A 484 7.45 -4.84 11.95
N PRO A 485 8.42 -5.77 12.09
CA PRO A 485 9.68 -5.71 11.35
C PRO A 485 9.47 -6.12 9.88
N LYS A 486 8.94 -5.22 9.04
CA LYS A 486 8.53 -5.56 7.66
C LYS A 486 9.69 -5.72 6.67
N ASP A 487 10.80 -5.04 6.89
CA ASP A 487 11.93 -4.99 5.95
C ASP A 487 12.96 -6.11 6.16
N THR A 488 12.82 -6.84 7.25
CA THR A 488 13.77 -7.88 7.64
C THR A 488 13.05 -9.10 8.20
N TYR A 489 13.68 -10.26 8.06
CA TYR A 489 13.30 -11.48 8.79
C TYR A 489 14.57 -12.20 9.26
N ASN A 490 14.46 -12.96 10.34
CA ASN A 490 15.52 -13.84 10.81
C ASN A 490 14.99 -15.27 10.90
N PRO A 491 15.44 -16.20 10.02
CA PRO A 491 14.98 -17.59 10.07
C PRO A 491 15.23 -18.28 11.42
N GLY A 492 16.27 -17.86 12.15
CA GLY A 492 16.58 -18.41 13.47
C GLY A 492 15.53 -18.12 14.56
N ASP A 493 14.60 -17.18 14.31
CA ASP A 493 13.49 -16.89 15.21
C ASP A 493 12.30 -17.86 15.01
N TRP A 494 12.34 -18.74 13.99
CA TRP A 494 11.28 -19.65 13.58
C TRP A 494 11.68 -21.13 13.77
N ASN A 495 10.69 -22.01 13.90
CA ASN A 495 10.89 -23.45 14.07
C ASN A 495 11.05 -24.13 12.69
N PHE A 496 11.99 -25.11 12.59
CA PHE A 496 12.23 -25.90 11.39
C PHE A 496 11.99 -27.38 11.61
#